data_6ea8a80278dbc33f3deade4efa5e42d0
#
_entry.id   6ea8a80278dbc33f3deade4efa5e42d0
#
_cell.length_a   1.000
_cell.length_b   1.000
_cell.length_c   1.000
_cell.angle_alpha   90.00
_cell.angle_beta   90.00
_cell.angle_gamma   90.00
#
_symmetry.space_group_name_H-M   'P 1'
#
loop_
_entity.id
_entity.type
_entity.pdbx_description
1 polymer ?
#
loop_
_entity_poly.entity_id
_entity_poly.type
_entity_poly.pdbx_seq_one_letter_code
_entity_poly.pdbx_strand_id
1 'polypeptide(L)'
;MLPENPCPAGERKGFRRMPDNVALFATIILLLPMIYFLLAAPAFLLVKLDIPAVALLLRAMFSGYFLTVAIAGVIGTIAVAVTGRLGLAIGIGLIAAFAVSSRRWFLRQMDARLSDRDAGDADAVRRLRRLHWGGMLSNAVQLAAVVASINYIAVAP
;
A
#
# COMPACT_ATOMS: atom_id res chain seq x y z
N MET A 1 22.49 65.57 15.53
CA MET A 1 21.52 64.97 14.59
C MET A 1 22.25 63.88 13.79
N LEU A 2 22.14 62.61 14.20
CA LEU A 2 22.69 61.46 13.48
C LEU A 2 21.57 60.91 12.62
N PRO A 3 21.82 60.55 11.33
CA PRO A 3 20.83 59.99 10.49
C PRO A 3 20.58 58.52 10.92
N GLU A 4 19.32 58.21 11.24
CA GLU A 4 18.85 56.85 11.42
C GLU A 4 18.93 56.09 10.06
N ASN A 5 19.83 55.11 10.00
CA ASN A 5 19.83 54.17 8.90
C ASN A 5 18.58 53.25 9.01
N PRO A 6 17.69 53.21 8.01
CA PRO A 6 16.62 52.22 8.00
C PRO A 6 17.24 50.85 7.77
N CYS A 7 17.06 49.96 8.72
CA CYS A 7 17.37 48.52 8.52
C CYS A 7 16.71 48.03 7.25
N PRO A 8 17.43 47.35 6.34
CA PRO A 8 16.82 46.72 5.19
C PRO A 8 15.83 45.63 5.71
N ALA A 9 14.57 45.83 5.38
CA ALA A 9 13.54 44.82 5.60
C ALA A 9 14.03 43.51 5.00
N GLY A 10 14.39 42.57 5.87
CA GLY A 10 14.89 41.27 5.50
C GLY A 10 13.93 40.59 4.53
N GLU A 11 14.39 40.52 3.30
CA GLU A 11 13.81 39.70 2.25
C GLU A 11 13.66 38.27 2.78
N ARG A 12 12.50 37.95 3.34
CA ARG A 12 12.14 36.57 3.62
C ARG A 12 12.04 35.90 2.27
N LYS A 13 13.20 35.47 1.73
CA LYS A 13 13.27 34.54 0.62
C LYS A 13 12.39 33.38 1.02
N GLY A 14 11.21 33.30 0.43
CA GLY A 14 10.35 32.17 0.56
C GLY A 14 11.16 30.93 0.23
N PHE A 15 11.58 30.23 1.26
CA PHE A 15 12.26 28.96 1.16
C PHE A 15 11.27 28.03 0.44
N ARG A 16 11.34 27.99 -0.87
CA ARG A 16 10.62 27.05 -1.71
C ARG A 16 11.12 25.68 -1.28
N ARG A 17 10.41 25.07 -0.34
CA ARG A 17 10.77 23.73 0.14
C ARG A 17 10.73 22.81 -1.07
N MET A 18 11.89 22.27 -1.40
CA MET A 18 12.01 21.21 -2.40
C MET A 18 11.11 20.04 -1.96
N PRO A 19 10.34 19.47 -2.88
CA PRO A 19 9.58 18.26 -2.57
C PRO A 19 10.54 17.23 -1.97
N ASP A 20 10.10 16.57 -0.90
CA ASP A 20 10.92 15.53 -0.26
C ASP A 20 11.01 14.33 -1.21
N ASN A 21 12.09 14.28 -1.97
CA ASN A 21 12.32 13.23 -2.95
C ASN A 21 12.30 11.84 -2.32
N VAL A 22 12.73 11.72 -1.06
CA VAL A 22 12.73 10.44 -0.34
C VAL A 22 11.30 10.00 -0.07
N ALA A 23 10.44 10.90 0.42
CA ALA A 23 9.03 10.60 0.68
C ALA A 23 8.27 10.28 -0.61
N LEU A 24 8.53 11.01 -1.69
CA LEU A 24 7.94 10.74 -3.00
C LEU A 24 8.39 9.38 -3.55
N PHE A 25 9.68 9.05 -3.48
CA PHE A 25 10.21 7.77 -3.92
C PHE A 25 9.62 6.61 -3.11
N ALA A 26 9.58 6.72 -1.79
CA ALA A 26 8.98 5.72 -0.92
C ALA A 26 7.50 5.48 -1.26
N THR A 27 6.76 6.55 -1.54
CA THR A 27 5.34 6.47 -1.94
C THR A 27 5.17 5.80 -3.30
N ILE A 28 6.00 6.15 -4.29
CA ILE A 28 5.96 5.52 -5.63
C ILE A 28 6.24 4.02 -5.54
N ILE A 29 7.29 3.63 -4.79
CA ILE A 29 7.65 2.21 -4.61
C ILE A 29 6.49 1.44 -3.94
N LEU A 30 5.78 2.07 -3.00
CA LEU A 30 4.63 1.46 -2.35
C LEU A 30 3.42 1.35 -3.30
N LEU A 31 3.20 2.33 -4.18
CA LEU A 31 2.10 2.34 -5.13
C LEU A 31 2.24 1.26 -6.22
N LEU A 32 3.44 0.96 -6.67
CA LEU A 32 3.68 0.01 -7.76
C LEU A 32 3.03 -1.35 -7.53
N PRO A 33 3.26 -2.06 -6.42
CA PRO A 33 2.62 -3.36 -6.18
C PRO A 33 1.10 -3.23 -6.02
N MET A 34 0.60 -2.11 -5.47
CA MET A 34 -0.83 -1.88 -5.26
C MET A 34 -1.56 -1.69 -6.59
N ILE A 35 -0.97 -0.93 -7.51
CA ILE A 35 -1.51 -0.72 -8.87
C ILE A 35 -1.44 -2.03 -9.66
N TYR A 36 -0.29 -2.72 -9.61
CA TYR A 36 -0.14 -4.02 -10.27
C TYR A 36 -1.21 -5.01 -9.82
N PHE A 37 -1.44 -5.11 -8.50
CA PHE A 37 -2.48 -5.98 -7.97
C PHE A 37 -3.88 -5.56 -8.43
N LEU A 38 -4.18 -4.26 -8.46
CA LEU A 38 -5.47 -3.74 -8.93
C LEU A 38 -5.75 -4.11 -10.39
N LEU A 39 -4.71 -4.15 -11.23
CA LEU A 39 -4.83 -4.50 -12.65
C LEU A 39 -4.86 -6.03 -12.87
N ALA A 40 -4.08 -6.79 -12.11
CA ALA A 40 -3.95 -8.23 -12.29
C ALA A 40 -5.09 -9.03 -11.64
N ALA A 41 -5.57 -8.59 -10.46
CA ALA A 41 -6.54 -9.32 -9.68
C ALA A 41 -7.89 -9.54 -10.39
N PRO A 42 -8.47 -8.58 -11.15
CA PRO A 42 -9.74 -8.78 -11.84
C PRO A 42 -9.74 -9.95 -12.83
N ALA A 43 -8.58 -10.29 -13.42
CA ALA A 43 -8.47 -11.42 -14.33
C ALA A 43 -8.92 -12.74 -13.68
N PHE A 44 -8.69 -12.90 -12.37
CA PHE A 44 -9.10 -14.10 -11.63
C PHE A 44 -10.61 -14.19 -11.37
N LEU A 45 -11.37 -13.11 -11.59
CA LEU A 45 -12.83 -13.15 -11.54
C LEU A 45 -13.42 -13.82 -12.78
N LEU A 46 -12.70 -13.76 -13.90
CA LEU A 46 -13.10 -14.33 -15.19
C LEU A 46 -12.69 -15.79 -15.34
N VAL A 47 -11.79 -16.28 -14.49
CA VAL A 47 -11.26 -17.65 -14.57
C VAL A 47 -12.00 -18.57 -13.59
N LYS A 48 -12.03 -19.86 -13.93
CA LYS A 48 -12.62 -20.91 -13.10
C LYS A 48 -11.72 -21.24 -11.91
N LEU A 49 -12.15 -20.84 -10.70
CA LEU A 49 -11.43 -21.09 -9.45
C LEU A 49 -11.59 -22.53 -8.91
N ASP A 50 -12.41 -23.35 -9.56
CA ASP A 50 -12.53 -24.77 -9.35
C ASP A 50 -11.28 -25.56 -9.81
N ILE A 51 -10.51 -24.99 -10.75
CA ILE A 51 -9.25 -25.57 -11.21
C ILE A 51 -8.16 -25.40 -10.14
N PRO A 52 -7.56 -26.48 -9.60
CA PRO A 52 -6.58 -26.40 -8.52
C PRO A 52 -5.40 -25.48 -8.82
N ALA A 53 -4.84 -25.57 -10.02
CA ALA A 53 -3.70 -24.75 -10.44
C ALA A 53 -4.03 -23.23 -10.42
N VAL A 54 -5.25 -22.85 -10.83
CA VAL A 54 -5.70 -21.46 -10.84
C VAL A 54 -5.84 -20.92 -9.41
N ALA A 55 -6.40 -21.71 -8.52
CA ALA A 55 -6.56 -21.33 -7.13
C ALA A 55 -5.21 -21.21 -6.39
N LEU A 56 -4.25 -22.08 -6.71
CA LEU A 56 -2.88 -21.97 -6.19
C LEU A 56 -2.16 -20.72 -6.75
N LEU A 57 -2.36 -20.39 -8.01
CA LEU A 57 -1.81 -19.18 -8.61
C LEU A 57 -2.40 -17.92 -7.94
N LEU A 58 -3.71 -17.90 -7.68
CA LEU A 58 -4.36 -16.82 -6.95
C LEU A 58 -3.75 -16.66 -5.53
N ARG A 59 -3.54 -17.77 -4.83
CA ARG A 59 -2.88 -17.78 -3.52
C ARG A 59 -1.46 -17.22 -3.58
N ALA A 60 -0.68 -17.64 -4.58
CA ALA A 60 0.68 -17.15 -4.79
C ALA A 60 0.70 -15.65 -5.07
N MET A 61 -0.23 -15.15 -5.91
CA MET A 61 -0.38 -13.74 -6.21
C MET A 61 -0.65 -12.91 -4.95
N PHE A 62 -1.60 -13.32 -4.10
CA PHE A 62 -1.86 -12.63 -2.83
C PHE A 62 -0.68 -12.68 -1.88
N SER A 63 0.00 -13.84 -1.77
CA SER A 63 1.18 -13.98 -0.93
C SER A 63 2.30 -13.04 -1.38
N GLY A 64 2.57 -12.98 -2.69
CA GLY A 64 3.57 -12.09 -3.28
C GLY A 64 3.21 -10.62 -3.08
N TYR A 65 1.96 -10.25 -3.37
CA TYR A 65 1.47 -8.89 -3.18
C TYR A 65 1.67 -8.38 -1.75
N PHE A 66 1.14 -9.08 -0.76
CA PHE A 66 1.27 -8.66 0.64
C PHE A 66 2.73 -8.62 1.11
N LEU A 67 3.57 -9.55 0.64
CA LEU A 67 4.99 -9.55 0.98
C LEU A 67 5.70 -8.34 0.40
N THR A 68 5.46 -8.02 -0.87
CA THR A 68 6.05 -6.86 -1.54
C THR A 68 5.63 -5.56 -0.88
N VAL A 69 4.33 -5.39 -0.57
CA VAL A 69 3.83 -4.21 0.14
C VAL A 69 4.43 -4.10 1.54
N ALA A 70 4.57 -5.22 2.27
CA ALA A 70 5.19 -5.22 3.60
C ALA A 70 6.66 -4.78 3.53
N ILE A 71 7.45 -5.34 2.62
CA ILE A 71 8.88 -4.98 2.45
C ILE A 71 9.00 -3.52 2.02
N ALA A 72 8.27 -3.09 1.00
CA ALA A 72 8.28 -1.71 0.52
C ALA A 72 7.87 -0.73 1.63
N GLY A 73 6.84 -1.09 2.40
CA GLY A 73 6.35 -0.29 3.51
C GLY A 73 7.36 -0.18 4.66
N VAL A 74 8.05 -1.26 5.02
CA VAL A 74 9.10 -1.21 6.06
C VAL A 74 10.28 -0.34 5.61
N ILE A 75 10.77 -0.54 4.39
CA ILE A 75 11.86 0.27 3.84
C ILE A 75 11.44 1.74 3.76
N GLY A 76 10.25 2.02 3.25
CA GLY A 76 9.70 3.38 3.16
C GLY A 76 9.53 4.04 4.53
N THR A 77 9.07 3.30 5.54
CA THR A 77 8.95 3.79 6.91
C THR A 77 10.30 4.25 7.45
N ILE A 78 11.34 3.41 7.32
CA ILE A 78 12.68 3.74 7.80
C ILE A 78 13.23 4.96 7.04
N ALA A 79 13.14 4.97 5.72
CA ALA A 79 13.64 6.06 4.88
C ALA A 79 12.99 7.39 5.24
N VAL A 80 11.66 7.42 5.43
CA VAL A 80 10.93 8.65 5.78
C VAL A 80 11.14 9.05 7.24
N ALA A 81 11.31 8.10 8.15
CA ALA A 81 11.60 8.39 9.57
C ALA A 81 12.94 9.13 9.73
N VAL A 82 13.97 8.72 8.96
CA VAL A 82 15.30 9.37 8.98
C VAL A 82 15.22 10.83 8.49
N THR A 83 14.26 11.18 7.63
CA THR A 83 14.04 12.57 7.20
C THR A 83 13.28 13.42 8.24
N GLY A 84 12.93 12.84 9.40
CA GLY A 84 12.22 13.53 10.49
C GLY A 84 10.70 13.65 10.27
N ARG A 85 10.12 13.08 9.22
CA ARG A 85 8.67 13.15 8.91
C ARG A 85 7.91 12.01 9.62
N LEU A 86 7.87 12.04 10.94
CA LEU A 86 7.32 10.96 11.76
C LEU A 86 5.85 10.63 11.44
N GLY A 87 5.00 11.62 11.17
CA GLY A 87 3.60 11.38 10.84
C GLY A 87 3.44 10.54 9.56
N LEU A 88 4.20 10.86 8.52
CA LEU A 88 4.20 10.10 7.26
C LEU A 88 4.82 8.71 7.45
N ALA A 89 5.91 8.61 8.22
CA ALA A 89 6.53 7.33 8.55
C ALA A 89 5.57 6.40 9.29
N ILE A 90 4.80 6.92 10.26
CA ILE A 90 3.75 6.15 10.95
C ILE A 90 2.68 5.68 9.96
N GLY A 91 2.21 6.54 9.07
CA GLY A 91 1.23 6.17 8.04
C GLY A 91 1.69 5.01 7.15
N ILE A 92 2.92 5.09 6.62
CA ILE A 92 3.52 4.02 5.80
C ILE A 92 3.72 2.74 6.65
N GLY A 93 4.16 2.88 7.90
CA GLY A 93 4.34 1.77 8.85
C GLY A 93 3.05 1.03 9.16
N LEU A 94 1.93 1.75 9.30
CA LEU A 94 0.61 1.14 9.48
C LEU A 94 0.18 0.33 8.25
N ILE A 95 0.47 0.80 7.04
CA ILE A 95 0.22 0.04 5.80
C ILE A 95 1.05 -1.25 5.79
N ALA A 96 2.33 -1.18 6.16
CA ALA A 96 3.20 -2.36 6.27
C ALA A 96 2.69 -3.37 7.31
N ALA A 97 2.34 -2.90 8.51
CA ALA A 97 1.78 -3.74 9.57
C ALA A 97 0.46 -4.40 9.16
N PHE A 98 -0.41 -3.63 8.49
CA PHE A 98 -1.65 -4.16 7.92
C PHE A 98 -1.36 -5.24 6.86
N ALA A 99 -0.39 -5.02 5.96
CA ALA A 99 -0.01 -6.00 4.95
C ALA A 99 0.49 -7.32 5.55
N VAL A 100 1.32 -7.26 6.60
CA VAL A 100 1.81 -8.45 7.32
C VAL A 100 0.68 -9.20 8.00
N SER A 101 -0.19 -8.49 8.71
CA SER A 101 -1.34 -9.07 9.41
C SER A 101 -2.34 -9.68 8.45
N SER A 102 -2.67 -8.95 7.38
CA SER A 102 -3.58 -9.38 6.33
C SER A 102 -3.05 -10.60 5.58
N ARG A 103 -1.73 -10.64 5.30
CA ARG A 103 -1.11 -11.79 4.65
C ARG A 103 -1.37 -13.08 5.45
N ARG A 104 -1.10 -13.06 6.76
CA ARG A 104 -1.29 -14.23 7.62
C ARG A 104 -2.75 -14.67 7.67
N TRP A 105 -3.65 -13.72 7.88
CA TRP A 105 -5.08 -14.00 7.95
C TRP A 105 -5.63 -14.50 6.61
N PHE A 106 -5.30 -13.80 5.53
CA PHE A 106 -5.81 -14.07 4.19
C PHE A 106 -5.35 -15.46 3.69
N LEU A 107 -4.06 -15.78 3.84
CA LEU A 107 -3.53 -17.08 3.43
C LEU A 107 -4.17 -18.23 4.22
N ARG A 108 -4.37 -18.06 5.53
CA ARG A 108 -5.07 -19.07 6.35
C ARG A 108 -6.51 -19.29 5.86
N GLN A 109 -7.22 -18.21 5.56
CA GLN A 109 -8.58 -18.30 5.03
C GLN A 109 -8.61 -18.97 3.65
N MET A 110 -7.66 -18.66 2.77
CA MET A 110 -7.57 -19.31 1.47
C MET A 110 -7.26 -20.80 1.63
N ASP A 111 -6.30 -21.16 2.47
CA ASP A 111 -5.92 -22.56 2.70
C ASP A 111 -7.10 -23.38 3.22
N ALA A 112 -7.89 -22.82 4.17
CA ALA A 112 -9.11 -23.46 4.66
C ALA A 112 -10.14 -23.67 3.53
N ARG A 113 -10.36 -22.65 2.67
CA ARG A 113 -11.32 -22.78 1.55
C ARG A 113 -10.85 -23.72 0.46
N LEU A 114 -9.56 -23.81 0.24
CA LEU A 114 -9.00 -24.79 -0.69
C LEU A 114 -9.18 -26.22 -0.17
N SER A 115 -8.97 -26.42 1.14
CA SER A 115 -9.22 -27.70 1.80
C SER A 115 -10.72 -28.10 1.75
N ASP A 116 -11.64 -27.14 2.02
CA ASP A 116 -13.08 -27.36 1.92
C ASP A 116 -13.49 -27.78 0.50
N ARG A 117 -12.93 -27.11 -0.52
CA ARG A 117 -13.16 -27.45 -1.94
C ARG A 117 -12.70 -28.88 -2.27
N ASP A 118 -11.50 -29.24 -1.81
CA ASP A 118 -10.91 -30.55 -2.09
C ASP A 118 -11.67 -31.67 -1.36
N ALA A 119 -12.37 -31.33 -0.28
CA ALA A 119 -13.32 -32.20 0.41
C ALA A 119 -14.72 -32.27 -0.26
N GLY A 120 -14.93 -31.55 -1.38
CA GLY A 120 -16.17 -31.61 -2.17
C GLY A 120 -17.24 -30.60 -1.76
N ASP A 121 -16.89 -29.56 -0.97
CA ASP A 121 -17.85 -28.51 -0.60
C ASP A 121 -18.16 -27.61 -1.82
N ALA A 122 -19.38 -27.69 -2.33
CA ALA A 122 -19.85 -26.93 -3.49
C ALA A 122 -19.81 -25.40 -3.27
N ASP A 123 -19.89 -24.94 -2.01
CA ASP A 123 -19.88 -23.52 -1.68
C ASP A 123 -18.47 -22.94 -1.47
N ALA A 124 -17.44 -23.78 -1.39
CA ALA A 124 -16.07 -23.36 -1.15
C ALA A 124 -15.56 -22.38 -2.22
N VAL A 125 -15.85 -22.64 -3.49
CA VAL A 125 -15.48 -21.75 -4.62
C VAL A 125 -16.16 -20.38 -4.49
N ARG A 126 -17.43 -20.36 -4.07
CA ARG A 126 -18.16 -19.09 -3.86
C ARG A 126 -17.53 -18.29 -2.71
N ARG A 127 -17.17 -18.94 -1.62
CA ARG A 127 -16.48 -18.31 -0.47
C ARG A 127 -15.09 -17.81 -0.86
N LEU A 128 -14.34 -18.58 -1.67
CA LEU A 128 -13.05 -18.17 -2.19
C LEU A 128 -13.16 -16.88 -3.06
N ARG A 129 -14.18 -16.82 -3.92
CA ARG A 129 -14.45 -15.62 -4.74
C ARG A 129 -14.82 -14.40 -3.90
N ARG A 130 -15.61 -14.55 -2.85
CA ARG A 130 -15.91 -13.46 -1.90
C ARG A 130 -14.65 -12.97 -1.19
N LEU A 131 -13.76 -13.88 -0.79
CA LEU A 131 -12.49 -13.54 -0.17
C LEU A 131 -11.62 -12.74 -1.15
N HIS A 132 -11.56 -13.16 -2.41
CA HIS A 132 -10.84 -12.44 -3.46
C HIS A 132 -11.39 -11.02 -3.66
N TRP A 133 -12.71 -10.85 -3.73
CA TRP A 133 -13.34 -9.53 -3.79
C TRP A 133 -12.99 -8.65 -2.58
N GLY A 134 -13.01 -9.22 -1.39
CA GLY A 134 -12.60 -8.53 -0.16
C GLY A 134 -11.15 -8.02 -0.23
N GLY A 135 -10.24 -8.84 -0.77
CA GLY A 135 -8.85 -8.46 -0.99
C GLY A 135 -8.69 -7.31 -1.99
N MET A 136 -9.42 -7.38 -3.11
CA MET A 136 -9.42 -6.30 -4.12
C MET A 136 -9.95 -4.97 -3.54
N LEU A 137 -11.07 -5.03 -2.82
CA LEU A 137 -11.66 -3.85 -2.21
C LEU A 137 -10.71 -3.23 -1.16
N SER A 138 -10.11 -4.07 -0.32
CA SER A 138 -9.13 -3.62 0.67
C SER A 138 -7.93 -2.91 0.00
N ASN A 139 -7.41 -3.48 -1.11
CA ASN A 139 -6.34 -2.84 -1.86
C ASN A 139 -6.79 -1.51 -2.48
N ALA A 140 -8.00 -1.46 -3.07
CA ALA A 140 -8.53 -0.23 -3.67
C ALA A 140 -8.66 0.91 -2.63
N VAL A 141 -9.15 0.60 -1.43
CA VAL A 141 -9.25 1.57 -0.33
C VAL A 141 -7.87 2.08 0.11
N GLN A 142 -6.91 1.15 0.28
CA GLN A 142 -5.53 1.53 0.64
C GLN A 142 -4.88 2.38 -0.45
N LEU A 143 -5.04 1.99 -1.73
CA LEU A 143 -4.52 2.74 -2.86
C LEU A 143 -5.09 4.16 -2.88
N ALA A 144 -6.41 4.31 -2.71
CA ALA A 144 -7.07 5.60 -2.65
C ALA A 144 -6.53 6.46 -1.49
N ALA A 145 -6.31 5.86 -0.31
CA ALA A 145 -5.75 6.55 0.85
C ALA A 145 -4.30 7.02 0.59
N VAL A 146 -3.46 6.18 -0.02
CA VAL A 146 -2.08 6.55 -0.38
C VAL A 146 -2.06 7.65 -1.43
N VAL A 147 -2.89 7.55 -2.48
CA VAL A 147 -3.00 8.60 -3.51
C VAL A 147 -3.48 9.92 -2.92
N ALA A 148 -4.49 9.89 -2.05
CA ALA A 148 -4.98 11.10 -1.37
C ALA A 148 -3.90 11.75 -0.47
N SER A 149 -2.98 10.96 0.09
CA SER A 149 -1.89 11.47 0.93
C SER A 149 -0.79 12.18 0.13
N ILE A 150 -0.71 12.00 -1.19
CA ILE A 150 0.33 12.61 -2.05
C ILE A 150 0.29 14.14 -1.94
N ASN A 151 -0.90 14.74 -1.89
CA ASN A 151 -1.02 16.19 -1.74
C ASN A 151 -0.39 16.70 -0.44
N TYR A 152 -0.48 15.94 0.66
CA TYR A 152 0.17 16.27 1.93
C TYR A 152 1.70 16.10 1.86
N ILE A 153 2.18 15.19 1.03
CA ILE A 153 3.62 14.96 0.84
C ILE A 153 4.22 16.10 0.00
N ALA A 154 3.51 16.53 -1.05
CA ALA A 154 3.98 17.56 -1.97
C ALA A 154 3.88 18.99 -1.41
N VAL A 155 2.91 19.27 -0.52
CA VAL A 155 2.56 20.61 -0.04
C VAL A 155 2.94 20.82 1.43
N ALA A 156 3.30 19.78 2.18
CA ALA A 156 3.58 19.89 3.61
C ALA A 156 4.71 20.91 3.90
N PRO A 157 4.50 21.80 4.86
CA PRO A 157 5.39 22.89 5.23
C PRO A 157 6.71 22.43 5.83
#